data_98963849aacec5de52234c0fe8ae8440
#
_entry.id   98963849aacec5de52234c0fe8ae8440
#
_cell.length_a   1.000
_cell.length_b   1.000
_cell.length_c   1.000
_cell.angle_alpha   90.00
_cell.angle_beta   90.00
_cell.angle_gamma   90.00
#
_symmetry.space_group_name_H-M   'P 1'
#
loop_
_entity.id
_entity.type
_entity.pdbx_description
1 polymer ?
#
loop_
_entity_poly.entity_id
_entity_poly.type
_entity_poly.pdbx_seq_one_letter_code
_entity_poly.pdbx_strand_id
1 'polypeptide(L)'
;ASRYAVNGYCDSNTLENIPVSERALIISDCEGYEKQLFTSSSVKKLDKHDFLIEVHDVFDINVSTHLRSVFESGYQIKVIQSIDDIFKARDYNFPELNSFNLETRKDLLAEGREAIMEWFYITRKEVVNTPTRKK
;
A
#
# COMPACT_ATOMS: atom_id res chain seq x y z
N ALA A 1 13.67 26.67 2.38
CA ALA A 1 13.56 25.56 1.42
C ALA A 1 12.19 24.94 1.50
N SER A 2 11.55 24.67 0.36
CA SER A 2 10.27 23.95 0.31
C SER A 2 10.46 22.55 0.88
N ARG A 3 9.50 22.08 1.70
CA ARG A 3 9.51 20.72 2.25
C ARG A 3 8.86 19.69 1.31
N TYR A 4 8.38 20.12 0.17
CA TYR A 4 7.73 19.26 -0.82
C TYR A 4 8.09 19.70 -2.24
N ALA A 5 7.98 18.77 -3.17
CA ALA A 5 8.06 19.01 -4.60
C ALA A 5 6.81 18.38 -5.25
N VAL A 6 6.28 19.07 -6.27
CA VAL A 6 5.18 18.56 -7.08
C VAL A 6 5.74 18.19 -8.43
N ASN A 7 5.52 16.95 -8.86
CA ASN A 7 5.86 16.43 -10.17
C ASN A 7 4.59 16.10 -10.95
N GLY A 8 4.73 15.86 -12.25
CA GLY A 8 3.63 15.45 -13.10
C GLY A 8 3.37 13.95 -13.04
N TYR A 9 3.04 13.37 -14.19
CA TYR A 9 2.76 11.93 -14.32
C TYR A 9 3.97 11.07 -13.93
N CYS A 10 3.71 9.99 -13.18
CA CYS A 10 4.71 9.04 -12.74
C CYS A 10 4.49 7.69 -13.43
N ASP A 11 5.40 7.32 -14.32
CA ASP A 11 5.54 5.97 -14.86
C ASP A 11 6.64 5.19 -14.13
N SER A 12 6.89 3.95 -14.52
CA SER A 12 7.94 3.13 -13.89
C SER A 12 9.32 3.75 -14.02
N ASN A 13 9.64 4.40 -15.15
CA ASN A 13 10.92 5.07 -15.35
C ASN A 13 11.07 6.31 -14.45
N THR A 14 10.01 7.09 -14.30
CA THR A 14 9.98 8.22 -13.37
C THR A 14 10.14 7.74 -11.93
N LEU A 15 9.43 6.67 -11.56
CA LEU A 15 9.53 6.04 -10.24
C LEU A 15 10.95 5.54 -9.94
N GLU A 16 11.60 4.90 -10.91
CA GLU A 16 12.99 4.41 -10.80
C GLU A 16 14.02 5.52 -10.57
N ASN A 17 13.70 6.75 -10.95
CA ASN A 17 14.62 7.90 -10.92
C ASN A 17 14.17 8.98 -9.92
N ILE A 18 13.27 8.68 -8.98
CA ILE A 18 12.92 9.64 -7.93
C ILE A 18 14.18 10.06 -7.15
N PRO A 19 14.37 11.37 -6.93
CA PRO A 19 15.58 11.89 -6.29
C PRO A 19 15.54 11.73 -4.76
N VAL A 20 15.44 10.49 -4.29
CA VAL A 20 15.43 10.15 -2.86
C VAL A 20 16.71 9.42 -2.50
N SER A 21 17.58 10.09 -1.76
CA SER A 21 18.90 9.55 -1.37
C SER A 21 18.84 8.62 -0.15
N GLU A 22 17.89 8.82 0.75
CA GLU A 22 17.73 8.07 2.00
C GLU A 22 16.58 7.07 1.91
N ARG A 23 16.44 6.18 2.91
CA ARG A 23 15.29 5.30 3.02
C ARG A 23 14.01 6.12 3.19
N ALA A 24 13.02 5.85 2.38
CA ALA A 24 11.73 6.53 2.38
C ALA A 24 10.58 5.52 2.37
N LEU A 25 9.39 5.99 2.72
CA LEU A 25 8.14 5.29 2.47
C LEU A 25 7.55 5.83 1.16
N ILE A 26 7.34 4.94 0.21
CA ILE A 26 6.66 5.23 -1.06
C ILE A 26 5.20 4.84 -0.90
N ILE A 27 4.30 5.81 -1.00
CA ILE A 27 2.86 5.57 -0.93
C ILE A 27 2.30 5.64 -2.35
N SER A 28 1.54 4.64 -2.76
CA SER A 28 0.92 4.56 -4.08
C SER A 28 -0.55 4.21 -3.96
N ASP A 29 -1.36 5.02 -4.60
CA ASP A 29 -2.77 4.85 -4.86
C ASP A 29 -2.97 5.32 -6.32
N CYS A 30 -2.98 4.38 -7.28
CA CYS A 30 -2.88 4.70 -8.70
C CYS A 30 -3.95 4.03 -9.57
N GLU A 31 -5.06 3.64 -8.96
CA GLU A 31 -6.31 3.27 -9.64
C GLU A 31 -6.13 2.20 -10.73
N GLY A 32 -5.38 1.14 -10.45
CA GLY A 32 -5.15 0.01 -11.34
C GLY A 32 -3.87 0.08 -12.19
N TYR A 33 -3.02 1.11 -11.98
CA TYR A 33 -1.75 1.26 -12.69
C TYR A 33 -0.57 0.56 -12.00
N GLU A 34 -0.82 -0.18 -10.92
CA GLU A 34 0.21 -0.79 -10.05
C GLU A 34 1.14 -1.73 -10.81
N LYS A 35 0.58 -2.54 -11.74
CA LYS A 35 1.37 -3.50 -12.53
C LYS A 35 2.36 -2.83 -13.47
N GLN A 36 2.01 -1.67 -14.00
CA GLN A 36 2.86 -0.87 -14.87
C GLN A 36 3.91 -0.10 -14.06
N LEU A 37 3.56 0.34 -12.86
CA LEU A 37 4.42 1.14 -12.02
C LEU A 37 5.48 0.29 -11.30
N PHE A 38 5.04 -0.82 -10.69
CA PHE A 38 5.90 -1.72 -9.92
C PHE A 38 6.32 -2.93 -10.76
N THR A 39 7.40 -2.77 -11.48
CA THR A 39 8.06 -3.85 -12.23
C THR A 39 9.22 -4.43 -11.43
N SER A 40 9.75 -5.59 -11.83
CA SER A 40 10.97 -6.13 -11.21
C SER A 40 12.16 -5.17 -11.29
N SER A 41 12.23 -4.33 -12.33
CA SER A 41 13.26 -3.30 -12.48
C SER A 41 13.08 -2.18 -11.46
N SER A 42 11.87 -1.59 -11.39
CA SER A 42 11.60 -0.47 -10.48
C SER A 42 11.76 -0.89 -9.01
N VAL A 43 11.23 -2.06 -8.64
CA VAL A 43 11.39 -2.60 -7.28
C VAL A 43 12.85 -2.85 -6.91
N LYS A 44 13.65 -3.36 -7.85
CA LYS A 44 15.10 -3.57 -7.64
C LYS A 44 15.86 -2.25 -7.46
N LYS A 45 15.54 -1.22 -8.22
CA LYS A 45 16.19 0.10 -8.09
C LYS A 45 15.78 0.82 -6.79
N LEU A 46 14.59 0.55 -6.30
CA LEU A 46 14.04 1.13 -5.08
C LEU A 46 14.26 0.24 -3.85
N ASP A 47 15.23 -0.64 -3.91
CA ASP A 47 15.42 -1.74 -2.96
C ASP A 47 15.67 -1.33 -1.51
N LYS A 48 15.98 -0.07 -1.23
CA LYS A 48 16.17 0.48 0.12
C LYS A 48 14.91 1.09 0.75
N HIS A 49 13.82 1.22 -0.03
CA HIS A 49 12.60 1.89 0.42
C HIS A 49 11.55 0.90 0.94
N ASP A 50 10.63 1.43 1.72
CA ASP A 50 9.40 0.74 2.10
C ASP A 50 8.24 1.24 1.24
N PHE A 51 7.17 0.45 1.15
CA PHE A 51 6.03 0.81 0.30
C PHE A 51 4.72 0.62 1.07
N LEU A 52 3.76 1.48 0.75
CA LEU A 52 2.36 1.34 1.12
C LEU A 52 1.55 1.50 -0.17
N ILE A 53 0.98 0.41 -0.66
CA ILE A 53 0.34 0.37 -1.98
C ILE A 53 -1.13 -0.03 -1.81
N GLU A 54 -2.07 0.79 -2.29
CA GLU A 54 -3.46 0.36 -2.46
C GLU A 54 -3.53 -0.61 -3.63
N VAL A 55 -4.21 -1.73 -3.42
CA VAL A 55 -4.27 -2.84 -4.38
C VAL A 55 -5.61 -2.82 -5.07
N HIS A 56 -5.62 -2.52 -6.36
CA HIS A 56 -6.85 -2.36 -7.13
C HIS A 56 -7.23 -3.63 -7.90
N ASP A 57 -7.35 -4.76 -7.18
CA ASP A 57 -7.84 -6.02 -7.77
C ASP A 57 -9.28 -5.90 -8.32
N VAL A 58 -10.00 -4.86 -7.94
CA VAL A 58 -11.31 -4.53 -8.50
C VAL A 58 -11.25 -4.20 -10.00
N PHE A 59 -10.13 -3.66 -10.47
CA PHE A 59 -9.92 -3.37 -11.90
C PHE A 59 -9.23 -4.52 -12.65
N ASP A 60 -8.29 -5.20 -11.99
CA ASP A 60 -7.58 -6.37 -12.51
C ASP A 60 -7.20 -7.29 -11.36
N ILE A 61 -7.87 -8.44 -11.29
CA ILE A 61 -7.69 -9.45 -10.22
C ILE A 61 -6.24 -9.96 -10.11
N ASN A 62 -5.38 -9.65 -11.04
CA ASN A 62 -3.98 -10.06 -11.01
C ASN A 62 -3.04 -9.00 -10.41
N VAL A 63 -3.53 -7.85 -9.95
CA VAL A 63 -2.69 -6.79 -9.35
C VAL A 63 -1.98 -7.31 -8.11
N SER A 64 -2.71 -7.86 -7.16
CA SER A 64 -2.14 -8.42 -5.92
C SER A 64 -1.15 -9.54 -6.19
N THR A 65 -1.45 -10.44 -7.12
CA THR A 65 -0.55 -11.53 -7.51
C THR A 65 0.73 -11.00 -8.12
N HIS A 66 0.64 -10.01 -9.00
CA HIS A 66 1.80 -9.35 -9.60
C HIS A 66 2.68 -8.68 -8.53
N LEU A 67 2.07 -7.85 -7.68
CA LEU A 67 2.82 -7.17 -6.60
C LEU A 67 3.54 -8.17 -5.70
N ARG A 68 2.86 -9.25 -5.29
CA ARG A 68 3.52 -10.31 -4.52
C ARG A 68 4.73 -10.87 -5.26
N SER A 69 4.62 -11.17 -6.54
CA SER A 69 5.70 -11.77 -7.33
C SER A 69 6.94 -10.87 -7.44
N VAL A 70 6.76 -9.54 -7.58
CA VAL A 70 7.89 -8.61 -7.73
C VAL A 70 8.55 -8.24 -6.41
N PHE A 71 7.84 -8.38 -5.28
CA PHE A 71 8.39 -8.03 -3.96
C PHE A 71 8.86 -9.24 -3.13
N GLU A 72 8.41 -10.47 -3.41
CA GLU A 72 8.61 -11.64 -2.52
C GLU A 72 10.07 -11.96 -2.22
N SER A 73 10.98 -11.71 -3.15
CA SER A 73 12.39 -12.11 -3.01
C SER A 73 13.15 -11.30 -1.95
N GLY A 74 12.80 -10.03 -1.74
CA GLY A 74 13.54 -9.11 -0.85
C GLY A 74 12.72 -8.47 0.26
N TYR A 75 11.41 -8.67 0.25
CA TYR A 75 10.48 -7.96 1.12
C TYR A 75 9.52 -8.90 1.83
N GLN A 76 9.00 -8.43 2.95
CA GLN A 76 7.81 -9.01 3.58
C GLN A 76 6.62 -8.09 3.32
N ILE A 77 5.47 -8.70 3.06
CA ILE A 77 4.23 -8.01 2.76
C ILE A 77 3.25 -8.23 3.90
N LYS A 78 2.81 -7.15 4.53
CA LYS A 78 1.69 -7.13 5.47
C LYS A 78 0.46 -6.62 4.74
N VAL A 79 -0.57 -7.43 4.68
CA VAL A 79 -1.86 -7.05 4.08
C VAL A 79 -2.70 -6.33 5.12
N ILE A 80 -3.27 -5.18 4.74
CA ILE A 80 -4.23 -4.40 5.52
C ILE A 80 -5.50 -4.34 4.69
N GLN A 81 -6.57 -4.94 5.19
CA GLN A 81 -7.86 -4.95 4.50
C GLN A 81 -8.72 -3.77 4.92
N SER A 82 -9.53 -3.26 4.00
CA SER A 82 -10.57 -2.30 4.32
C SER A 82 -11.61 -2.93 5.24
N ILE A 83 -12.18 -2.11 6.11
CA ILE A 83 -13.26 -2.54 7.00
C ILE A 83 -14.59 -2.31 6.28
N ASP A 84 -15.44 -3.33 6.27
CA ASP A 84 -16.79 -3.26 5.72
C ASP A 84 -17.62 -2.17 6.43
N ASP A 85 -18.45 -1.46 5.68
CA ASP A 85 -19.24 -0.33 6.20
C ASP A 85 -20.24 -0.75 7.31
N ILE A 86 -20.71 -1.99 7.29
CA ILE A 86 -21.56 -2.54 8.34
C ILE A 86 -20.79 -2.67 9.65
N PHE A 87 -19.55 -3.17 9.58
CA PHE A 87 -18.67 -3.26 10.74
C PHE A 87 -18.28 -1.88 11.27
N LYS A 88 -17.95 -0.92 10.37
CA LYS A 88 -17.67 0.47 10.77
C LYS A 88 -18.85 1.08 11.53
N ALA A 89 -20.07 0.92 11.02
CA ALA A 89 -21.28 1.45 11.64
C ALA A 89 -21.50 0.91 13.06
N ARG A 90 -21.19 -0.37 13.27
CA ARG A 90 -21.35 -1.03 14.57
C ARG A 90 -20.23 -0.68 15.55
N ASP A 91 -18.98 -0.72 15.07
CA ASP A 91 -17.80 -0.78 15.93
C ASP A 91 -17.13 0.58 16.14
N TYR A 92 -17.33 1.54 15.23
CA TYR A 92 -16.77 2.89 15.39
C TYR A 92 -17.56 3.67 16.44
N ASN A 93 -16.87 4.09 17.49
CA ASN A 93 -17.46 4.79 18.63
C ASN A 93 -16.98 6.25 18.65
N PHE A 94 -17.56 7.07 17.76
CA PHE A 94 -17.37 8.51 17.78
C PHE A 94 -18.54 9.18 18.48
N PRO A 95 -18.32 10.13 19.40
CA PRO A 95 -19.41 10.83 20.12
C PRO A 95 -20.46 11.42 19.18
N GLU A 96 -20.06 11.91 18.02
CA GLU A 96 -20.91 12.51 17.00
C GLU A 96 -21.91 11.51 16.41
N LEU A 97 -21.63 10.23 16.48
CA LEU A 97 -22.49 9.17 15.95
C LEU A 97 -23.50 8.62 16.97
N ASN A 98 -23.38 8.97 18.25
CA ASN A 98 -24.15 8.35 19.33
C ASN A 98 -25.68 8.60 19.23
N SER A 99 -26.09 9.68 18.58
CA SER A 99 -27.51 10.02 18.38
C SER A 99 -28.16 9.32 17.17
N PHE A 100 -27.36 8.66 16.33
CA PHE A 100 -27.84 8.03 15.11
C PHE A 100 -28.07 6.53 15.29
N ASN A 101 -29.10 6.02 14.61
CA ASN A 101 -29.32 4.58 14.50
C ASN A 101 -28.27 3.91 13.60
N LEU A 102 -28.25 2.58 13.56
CA LEU A 102 -27.22 1.83 12.83
C LEU A 102 -27.25 2.06 11.32
N GLU A 103 -28.45 2.23 10.73
CA GLU A 103 -28.61 2.52 9.29
C GLU A 103 -28.00 3.86 8.93
N THR A 104 -28.36 4.91 9.67
CA THR A 104 -27.80 6.25 9.45
C THR A 104 -26.28 6.28 9.69
N ARG A 105 -25.79 5.57 10.72
CA ARG A 105 -24.35 5.45 10.97
C ARG A 105 -23.63 4.76 9.80
N LYS A 106 -24.20 3.71 9.23
CA LYS A 106 -23.66 3.02 8.06
C LYS A 106 -23.58 4.00 6.87
N ASP A 107 -24.62 4.75 6.59
CA ASP A 107 -24.64 5.70 5.48
C ASP A 107 -23.62 6.84 5.64
N LEU A 108 -23.44 7.33 6.89
CA LEU A 108 -22.47 8.38 7.20
C LEU A 108 -21.01 7.90 7.12
N LEU A 109 -20.76 6.61 7.36
CA LEU A 109 -19.42 6.01 7.36
C LEU A 109 -19.07 5.27 6.07
N ALA A 110 -20.05 5.17 5.15
CA ALA A 110 -19.87 4.45 3.90
C ALA A 110 -18.83 5.17 3.01
N GLU A 111 -17.88 4.38 2.51
CA GLU A 111 -16.88 4.85 1.53
C GLU A 111 -17.33 4.57 0.09
N GLY A 112 -18.47 3.89 -0.10
CA GLY A 112 -19.01 3.57 -1.42
C GLY A 112 -18.12 2.61 -2.24
N ARG A 113 -17.30 1.82 -1.58
CA ARG A 113 -16.40 0.87 -2.23
C ARG A 113 -17.18 -0.32 -2.79
N GLU A 114 -16.88 -0.69 -4.03
CA GLU A 114 -17.53 -1.82 -4.71
C GLU A 114 -17.02 -3.19 -4.25
N ALA A 115 -15.86 -3.22 -3.59
CA ALA A 115 -15.22 -4.44 -3.11
C ALA A 115 -14.42 -4.19 -1.82
N ILE A 116 -14.02 -5.26 -1.15
CA ILE A 116 -13.02 -5.18 -0.09
C ILE A 116 -11.70 -4.81 -0.74
N MET A 117 -11.15 -3.66 -0.35
CA MET A 117 -9.87 -3.17 -0.83
C MET A 117 -8.76 -3.63 0.12
N GLU A 118 -7.59 -3.81 -0.42
CA GLU A 118 -6.39 -4.15 0.34
C GLU A 118 -5.31 -3.08 0.16
N TRP A 119 -4.55 -2.85 1.23
CA TRP A 119 -3.29 -2.13 1.18
C TRP A 119 -2.17 -3.10 1.49
N PHE A 120 -1.10 -3.07 0.71
CA PHE A 120 0.13 -3.81 0.99
C PHE A 120 1.13 -2.87 1.65
N TYR A 121 1.43 -3.12 2.94
CA TYR A 121 2.57 -2.52 3.61
C TYR A 121 3.77 -3.45 3.42
N ILE A 122 4.77 -2.98 2.71
CA ILE A 122 5.87 -3.78 2.17
C ILE A 122 7.17 -3.22 2.75
N THR A 123 7.88 -4.05 3.51
CA THR A 123 9.14 -3.67 4.15
C THR A 123 10.24 -4.67 3.79
N ARG A 124 11.48 -4.19 3.76
CA ARG A 124 12.62 -5.08 3.51
C ARG A 124 12.72 -6.17 4.57
N LYS A 125 13.04 -7.38 4.12
CA LYS A 125 13.45 -8.47 5.03
C LYS A 125 14.77 -8.07 5.68
N GLU A 126 14.85 -8.17 6.99
CA GLU A 126 16.14 -8.04 7.69
C GLU A 126 17.06 -9.17 7.27
N VAL A 127 18.29 -8.83 6.88
CA VAL A 127 19.33 -9.82 6.65
C VAL A 127 19.77 -10.32 8.03
N VAL A 128 19.26 -11.48 8.43
CA VAL A 128 19.76 -12.17 9.64
C VAL A 128 21.17 -12.65 9.33
N ASN A 129 22.17 -11.86 9.70
CA ASN A 129 23.56 -12.30 9.72
C ASN A 129 23.70 -13.38 10.81
N THR A 130 23.49 -14.64 10.45
CA THR A 130 23.82 -15.77 11.32
C THR A 130 25.35 -15.77 11.47
N PRO A 131 25.91 -15.58 12.67
CA PRO A 131 27.35 -15.63 12.84
C PRO A 131 27.82 -17.08 12.51
N THR A 132 28.65 -17.19 11.50
CA THR A 132 29.32 -18.45 11.17
C THR A 132 30.15 -18.87 12.39
N ARG A 133 29.69 -19.87 13.13
CA ARG A 133 30.51 -20.52 14.13
C ARG A 133 31.74 -21.08 13.39
N LYS A 134 32.86 -20.40 13.51
CA LYS A 134 34.15 -21.01 13.17
C LYS A 134 34.36 -22.19 14.13
N LYS A 135 34.48 -23.40 13.56
CA LYS A 135 34.96 -24.59 14.26
C LYS A 135 36.47 -24.46 14.44
#